data_aa91d0f8b7a55c7199886619da7a6d37
#
_entry.id   aa91d0f8b7a55c7199886619da7a6d37
#
_cell.length_a   1.000
_cell.length_b   1.000
_cell.length_c   1.000
_cell.angle_alpha   90.00
_cell.angle_beta   90.00
_cell.angle_gamma   90.00
#
_symmetry.space_group_name_H-M   'P 1'
#
loop_
_entity.id
_entity.type
_entity.pdbx_description
1 polymer ?
#
loop_
_entity_poly.entity_id
_entity_poly.type
_entity_poly.pdbx_seq_one_letter_code
_entity_poly.pdbx_strand_id
1 'polypeptide(L)'
;MQKSLKVCFVGLTHLGINYAVASAIKGFNVVCYDNNKELISSLKKRKIPFFEENLEKNLIKKFKNLEFTTSIKDISKCDLVFISQDVPTDSFGKSDLLVIKKLINKVTSYIKKSCNLVILCQVPPGF
;
A
#
# COMPACT_ATOMS: atom_id res chain seq x y z
N MET A 1 -22.56 15.35 8.03
CA MET A 1 -22.08 14.31 7.09
C MET A 1 -20.69 13.87 7.49
N GLN A 2 -20.51 12.60 7.81
CA GLN A 2 -19.19 12.10 8.17
C GLN A 2 -18.32 12.02 6.91
N LYS A 3 -17.13 12.59 7.00
CA LYS A 3 -16.16 12.51 5.93
C LYS A 3 -15.60 11.08 5.89
N SER A 4 -15.66 10.42 4.74
CA SER A 4 -15.08 9.10 4.54
C SER A 4 -13.55 9.17 4.69
N LEU A 5 -12.97 8.25 5.48
CA LEU A 5 -11.52 8.13 5.59
C LEU A 5 -10.92 7.67 4.27
N LYS A 6 -9.87 8.33 3.85
CA LYS A 6 -9.07 7.90 2.71
C LYS A 6 -7.82 7.18 3.21
N VAL A 7 -7.66 5.95 2.76
CA VAL A 7 -6.61 5.04 3.22
C VAL A 7 -5.62 4.82 2.08
N CYS A 8 -4.35 4.66 2.40
CA CYS A 8 -3.32 4.36 1.43
C CYS A 8 -2.50 3.14 1.85
N PHE A 9 -2.15 2.31 0.89
CA PHE A 9 -1.17 1.24 1.06
C PHE A 9 0.03 1.53 0.19
N VAL A 10 1.20 1.62 0.80
CA VAL A 10 2.48 1.86 0.15
C VAL A 10 3.25 0.55 0.10
N GLY A 11 3.54 0.08 -1.10
CA GLY A 11 4.12 -1.23 -1.33
C GLY A 11 3.05 -2.27 -1.60
N LEU A 12 2.81 -2.54 -2.88
CA LEU A 12 1.73 -3.44 -3.30
C LEU A 12 2.26 -4.87 -3.46
N THR A 13 2.73 -5.39 -2.34
CA THR A 13 3.08 -6.79 -2.14
C THR A 13 1.80 -7.61 -2.04
N HIS A 14 1.93 -8.91 -1.88
CA HIS A 14 0.79 -9.80 -1.61
C HIS A 14 -0.06 -9.26 -0.47
N LEU A 15 0.59 -8.89 0.64
CA LEU A 15 -0.07 -8.31 1.82
C LEU A 15 -0.76 -6.99 1.46
N GLY A 16 -0.04 -6.09 0.78
CA GLY A 16 -0.55 -4.75 0.45
C GLY A 16 -1.79 -4.81 -0.44
N ILE A 17 -1.78 -5.64 -1.46
CA ILE A 17 -2.93 -5.80 -2.38
C ILE A 17 -4.12 -6.40 -1.63
N ASN A 18 -3.90 -7.44 -0.82
CA ASN A 18 -4.98 -8.07 -0.06
C ASN A 18 -5.66 -7.07 0.89
N TYR A 19 -4.88 -6.30 1.64
CA TYR A 19 -5.45 -5.32 2.57
C TYR A 19 -6.10 -4.15 1.85
N ALA A 20 -5.57 -3.73 0.70
CA ALA A 20 -6.18 -2.66 -0.09
C ALA A 20 -7.57 -3.08 -0.58
N VAL A 21 -7.69 -4.28 -1.13
CA VAL A 21 -8.98 -4.81 -1.60
C VAL A 21 -9.94 -5.00 -0.43
N ALA A 22 -9.46 -5.56 0.70
CA ALA A 22 -10.28 -5.73 1.89
C ALA A 22 -10.82 -4.39 2.41
N SER A 23 -10.00 -3.35 2.40
CA SER A 23 -10.40 -2.00 2.81
C SER A 23 -11.48 -1.44 1.88
N ALA A 24 -11.34 -1.67 0.57
CA ALA A 24 -12.34 -1.25 -0.41
C ALA A 24 -13.68 -1.99 -0.21
N ILE A 25 -13.63 -3.28 0.14
CA ILE A 25 -14.83 -4.06 0.47
C ILE A 25 -15.55 -3.45 1.68
N LYS A 26 -14.81 -2.93 2.65
CA LYS A 26 -15.36 -2.25 3.82
C LYS A 26 -15.92 -0.86 3.53
N GLY A 27 -15.76 -0.37 2.29
CA GLY A 27 -16.31 0.91 1.87
C GLY A 27 -15.35 2.08 1.90
N PHE A 28 -14.07 1.86 2.20
CA PHE A 28 -13.08 2.93 2.18
C PHE A 28 -12.63 3.24 0.75
N ASN A 29 -12.27 4.49 0.53
CA ASN A 29 -11.55 4.88 -0.68
C ASN A 29 -10.06 4.65 -0.43
N VAL A 30 -9.42 3.90 -1.32
CA VAL A 30 -8.06 3.40 -1.11
C VAL A 30 -7.14 3.87 -2.21
N VAL A 31 -6.03 4.50 -1.84
CA VAL A 31 -4.93 4.82 -2.73
C VAL A 31 -3.90 3.69 -2.60
N CYS A 32 -3.51 3.13 -3.72
CA CYS A 32 -2.57 2.01 -3.80
C CYS A 32 -1.33 2.48 -4.54
N TYR A 33 -0.26 2.73 -3.80
CA TYR A 33 0.99 3.27 -4.35
C TYR A 33 2.08 2.21 -4.42
N ASP A 34 2.73 2.16 -5.56
CA ASP A 34 3.98 1.41 -5.74
C ASP A 34 4.81 2.13 -6.81
N ASN A 35 6.13 2.06 -6.71
CA ASN A 35 7.01 2.65 -7.72
C ASN A 35 7.20 1.73 -8.95
N ASN A 36 6.71 0.51 -8.89
CA ASN A 36 6.80 -0.46 -9.98
C ASN A 36 5.72 -0.16 -11.02
N LYS A 37 6.15 0.43 -12.15
CA LYS A 37 5.25 0.86 -13.22
C LYS A 37 4.51 -0.31 -13.87
N GLU A 38 5.16 -1.45 -14.03
CA GLU A 38 4.56 -2.64 -14.63
C GLU A 38 3.46 -3.22 -13.74
N LEU A 39 3.73 -3.28 -12.44
CA LEU A 39 2.74 -3.73 -11.46
C LEU A 39 1.51 -2.82 -11.46
N ILE A 40 1.71 -1.52 -11.40
CA ILE A 40 0.61 -0.54 -11.42
C ILE A 40 -0.18 -0.64 -12.73
N SER A 41 0.49 -0.77 -13.86
CA SER A 41 -0.17 -0.96 -15.15
C SER A 41 -1.06 -2.20 -15.16
N SER A 42 -0.55 -3.32 -14.62
CA SER A 42 -1.31 -4.57 -14.53
C SER A 42 -2.54 -4.42 -13.63
N LEU A 43 -2.38 -3.79 -12.47
CA LEU A 43 -3.49 -3.57 -11.54
C LEU A 43 -4.55 -2.62 -12.11
N LYS A 44 -4.16 -1.61 -12.87
CA LYS A 44 -5.10 -0.73 -13.59
C LYS A 44 -5.92 -1.49 -14.63
N LYS A 45 -5.37 -2.57 -15.17
CA LYS A 45 -6.08 -3.47 -16.08
C LYS A 45 -6.86 -4.56 -15.35
N ARG A 46 -6.96 -4.46 -14.02
CA ARG A 46 -7.64 -5.40 -13.14
C ARG A 46 -7.02 -6.80 -13.13
N LYS A 47 -5.70 -6.87 -13.33
CA LYS A 47 -4.94 -8.13 -13.30
C LYS A 47 -3.99 -8.13 -12.12
N ILE A 48 -4.03 -9.21 -11.34
CA ILE A 48 -3.19 -9.42 -10.16
C ILE A 48 -2.08 -10.40 -10.54
N PRO A 49 -0.80 -10.11 -10.16
CA PRO A 49 0.34 -10.93 -10.59
C PRO A 49 0.50 -12.26 -9.85
N PHE A 50 -0.43 -12.60 -8.97
CA PHE A 50 -0.42 -13.87 -8.23
C PHE A 50 -1.85 -14.38 -8.07
N PHE A 51 -1.99 -15.65 -7.74
CA PHE A 51 -3.31 -16.23 -7.49
C PHE A 51 -3.65 -16.16 -6.00
N GLU A 52 -4.82 -15.62 -5.72
CA GLU A 52 -5.44 -15.60 -4.39
C GLU A 52 -6.93 -15.76 -4.60
N GLU A 53 -7.54 -16.72 -3.92
CA GLU A 53 -8.96 -17.02 -4.12
C GLU A 53 -9.83 -15.78 -3.88
N ASN A 54 -10.69 -15.49 -4.85
CA ASN A 54 -11.63 -14.35 -4.83
C ASN A 54 -11.01 -12.96 -4.86
N LEU A 55 -9.68 -12.83 -4.82
CA LEU A 55 -9.04 -11.51 -4.74
C LEU A 55 -9.28 -10.71 -6.02
N GLU A 56 -9.03 -11.30 -7.19
CA GLU A 56 -9.23 -10.61 -8.47
C GLU A 56 -10.70 -10.24 -8.67
N LYS A 57 -11.61 -11.14 -8.34
CA LYS A 57 -13.06 -10.90 -8.40
C LYS A 57 -13.46 -9.69 -7.53
N ASN A 58 -12.94 -9.63 -6.31
CA ASN A 58 -13.22 -8.54 -5.39
C ASN A 58 -12.58 -7.22 -5.83
N LEU A 59 -11.38 -7.28 -6.42
CA LEU A 59 -10.72 -6.12 -7.00
C LEU A 59 -11.58 -5.51 -8.11
N ILE A 60 -12.08 -6.34 -9.01
CA ILE A 60 -12.95 -5.90 -10.11
C ILE A 60 -14.23 -5.28 -9.55
N LYS A 61 -14.86 -5.93 -8.57
CA LYS A 61 -16.10 -5.46 -7.95
C LYS A 61 -15.94 -4.10 -7.27
N LYS A 62 -14.80 -3.86 -6.62
CA LYS A 62 -14.53 -2.64 -5.85
C LYS A 62 -13.57 -1.68 -6.56
N PHE A 63 -13.36 -1.85 -7.85
CA PHE A 63 -12.39 -1.06 -8.60
C PHE A 63 -12.60 0.46 -8.47
N LYS A 64 -13.84 0.92 -8.36
CA LYS A 64 -14.16 2.34 -8.17
C LYS A 64 -13.56 2.93 -6.89
N ASN A 65 -13.34 2.09 -5.87
CA ASN A 65 -12.82 2.52 -4.59
C ASN A 65 -11.30 2.40 -4.50
N LEU A 66 -10.66 1.92 -5.57
CA LEU A 66 -9.22 1.67 -5.63
C LEU A 66 -8.57 2.60 -6.65
N GLU A 67 -7.58 3.35 -6.22
CA GLU A 67 -6.78 4.21 -7.09
C GLU A 67 -5.35 3.67 -7.10
N PHE A 68 -4.89 3.15 -8.23
CA PHE A 68 -3.53 2.63 -8.40
C PHE A 68 -2.65 3.72 -9.00
N THR A 69 -1.50 3.99 -8.38
CA THR A 69 -0.65 5.12 -8.80
C THR A 69 0.83 4.83 -8.56
N THR A 70 1.66 5.39 -9.43
CA THR A 70 3.11 5.46 -9.25
C THR A 70 3.55 6.83 -8.72
N SER A 71 2.62 7.76 -8.53
CA SER A 71 2.92 9.10 -8.05
C SER A 71 2.83 9.17 -6.53
N ILE A 72 3.97 9.40 -5.87
CA ILE A 72 4.03 9.50 -4.41
C ILE A 72 3.20 10.70 -3.90
N LYS A 73 2.99 11.72 -4.73
CA LYS A 73 2.19 12.89 -4.36
C LYS A 73 0.74 12.55 -4.00
N ASP A 74 0.22 11.44 -4.56
CA ASP A 74 -1.16 11.03 -4.32
C ASP A 74 -1.41 10.59 -2.88
N ILE A 75 -0.36 10.25 -2.12
CA ILE A 75 -0.52 9.89 -0.70
C ILE A 75 -0.85 11.09 0.19
N SER A 76 -0.59 12.32 -0.28
CA SER A 76 -0.82 13.54 0.51
C SER A 76 -2.29 13.78 0.86
N LYS A 77 -3.20 13.18 0.11
CA LYS A 77 -4.65 13.31 0.35
C LYS A 77 -5.20 12.28 1.33
N CYS A 78 -4.36 11.37 1.83
CA CYS A 78 -4.79 10.26 2.67
C CYS A 78 -4.75 10.59 4.16
N ASP A 79 -5.70 10.03 4.90
CA ASP A 79 -5.83 10.21 6.35
C ASP A 79 -5.06 9.14 7.12
N LEU A 80 -4.84 7.99 6.49
CA LEU A 80 -4.18 6.83 7.08
C LEU A 80 -3.33 6.17 6.00
N VAL A 81 -2.04 6.02 6.26
CA VAL A 81 -1.09 5.41 5.32
C VAL A 81 -0.44 4.20 5.97
N PHE A 82 -0.54 3.05 5.31
CA PHE A 82 0.11 1.81 5.72
C PHE A 82 1.31 1.54 4.82
N ILE A 83 2.46 1.22 5.43
CA ILE A 83 3.62 0.74 4.69
C ILE A 83 3.59 -0.79 4.74
N SER A 84 3.34 -1.40 3.59
CA SER A 84 3.20 -2.85 3.41
C SER A 84 4.28 -3.44 2.50
N GLN A 85 5.38 -2.72 2.33
CA GLN A 85 6.53 -3.17 1.56
C GLN A 85 7.25 -4.30 2.31
N ASP A 86 7.70 -5.31 1.58
CA ASP A 86 8.50 -6.39 2.17
C ASP A 86 9.88 -5.87 2.58
N VAL A 87 10.38 -6.40 3.70
CA VAL A 87 11.74 -6.13 4.16
C VAL A 87 12.66 -7.19 3.56
N PRO A 88 13.63 -6.81 2.69
CA PRO A 88 14.55 -7.78 2.14
C PRO A 88 15.37 -8.47 3.25
N THR A 89 15.53 -9.78 3.12
CA THR A 89 16.31 -10.58 4.06
C THR A 89 17.42 -11.29 3.29
N ASP A 90 18.66 -11.21 3.79
CA ASP A 90 19.80 -11.84 3.15
C ASP A 90 19.85 -13.36 3.45
N SER A 91 20.85 -14.05 2.88
CA SER A 91 21.02 -15.50 3.06
C SER A 91 21.31 -15.92 4.49
N PHE A 92 21.66 -14.98 5.37
CA PHE A 92 21.91 -15.21 6.80
C PHE A 92 20.72 -14.85 7.67
N GLY A 93 19.58 -14.50 7.07
CA GLY A 93 18.37 -14.11 7.79
C GLY A 93 18.38 -12.68 8.31
N LYS A 94 19.36 -11.87 7.92
CA LYS A 94 19.45 -10.47 8.35
C LYS A 94 18.61 -9.58 7.45
N SER A 95 17.73 -8.78 8.04
CA SER A 95 16.86 -7.84 7.32
C SER A 95 17.60 -6.59 6.88
N ASP A 96 17.35 -6.15 5.65
CA ASP A 96 17.86 -4.87 5.15
C ASP A 96 16.90 -3.75 5.50
N LEU A 97 17.14 -3.14 6.65
CA LEU A 97 16.29 -2.07 7.16
C LEU A 97 16.50 -0.73 6.43
N LEU A 98 17.58 -0.61 5.66
CA LEU A 98 17.87 0.62 4.92
C LEU A 98 16.80 0.93 3.89
N VAL A 99 16.31 -0.09 3.19
CA VAL A 99 15.25 0.03 2.19
C VAL A 99 13.99 0.61 2.83
N ILE A 100 13.60 0.07 3.98
CA ILE A 100 12.40 0.51 4.71
C ILE A 100 12.58 1.93 5.26
N LYS A 101 13.76 2.24 5.80
CA LYS A 101 14.05 3.59 6.31
C LYS A 101 13.96 4.64 5.20
N LYS A 102 14.51 4.35 4.03
CA LYS A 102 14.42 5.25 2.86
C LYS A 102 12.98 5.46 2.43
N LEU A 103 12.20 4.38 2.41
CA LEU A 103 10.78 4.46 2.03
C LEU A 103 9.98 5.28 3.04
N ILE A 104 10.19 5.07 4.33
CA ILE A 104 9.54 5.84 5.39
C ILE A 104 9.87 7.32 5.26
N ASN A 105 11.15 7.66 5.05
CA ASN A 105 11.58 9.04 4.87
C ASN A 105 10.92 9.69 3.65
N LYS A 106 10.82 8.96 2.55
CA LYS A 106 10.15 9.44 1.35
C LYS A 106 8.66 9.68 1.61
N VAL A 107 7.99 8.72 2.23
CA VAL A 107 6.55 8.79 2.53
C VAL A 107 6.25 9.96 3.48
N THR A 108 7.04 10.12 4.54
CA THR A 108 6.83 11.18 5.53
C THR A 108 6.98 12.58 4.96
N SER A 109 7.71 12.72 3.84
CA SER A 109 7.85 13.99 3.13
C SER A 109 6.58 14.41 2.39
N TYR A 110 5.65 13.49 2.16
CA TYR A 110 4.46 13.74 1.34
C TYR A 110 3.13 13.60 2.10
N ILE A 111 3.11 12.93 3.25
CA ILE A 111 1.87 12.80 4.02
C ILE A 111 1.49 14.12 4.67
N LYS A 112 0.18 14.37 4.81
CA LYS A 112 -0.30 15.56 5.51
C LYS A 112 -0.11 15.42 7.02
N LYS A 113 -0.06 16.54 7.74
CA LYS A 113 0.20 16.57 9.19
C LYS A 113 -0.78 15.73 10.02
N SER A 114 -2.03 15.65 9.59
CA SER A 114 -3.07 14.91 10.31
C SER A 114 -3.10 13.42 9.95
N CYS A 115 -2.20 12.96 9.08
CA CYS A 115 -2.15 11.57 8.65
C CYS A 115 -1.50 10.69 9.72
N ASN A 116 -2.09 9.52 9.95
CA ASN A 116 -1.46 8.47 10.76
C ASN A 116 -0.70 7.52 9.84
N LEU A 117 0.55 7.24 10.20
CA LEU A 117 1.40 6.32 9.47
C LEU A 117 1.56 5.02 10.26
N VAL A 118 1.24 3.90 9.61
CA VAL A 118 1.31 2.56 10.23
C VAL A 118 2.30 1.70 9.45
N ILE A 119 3.22 1.07 10.15
CA ILE A 119 4.22 0.18 9.56
C ILE A 119 3.72 -1.26 9.72
N LEU A 120 3.42 -1.93 8.61
CA LEU A 120 2.97 -3.32 8.60
C LEU A 120 4.09 -4.31 8.31
N CYS A 121 5.25 -3.84 7.88
CA CYS A 121 6.38 -4.72 7.61
C CYS A 121 7.06 -5.17 8.91
N GLN A 122 7.79 -6.27 8.84
CA GLN A 122 8.52 -6.81 10.00
C GLN A 122 9.77 -5.97 10.25
N VAL A 123 9.79 -5.31 11.40
CA VAL A 123 10.94 -4.53 11.87
C VAL A 123 11.27 -4.95 13.30
N PRO A 124 12.54 -4.83 13.72
CA PRO A 124 12.91 -5.22 15.09
C PRO A 124 12.36 -4.25 16.13
N PRO A 125 12.23 -4.70 17.40
CA PRO A 125 11.87 -3.79 18.48
C PRO A 125 12.81 -2.60 18.55
N GLY A 126 12.25 -1.41 18.76
CA GLY A 126 13.03 -0.18 18.85
C GLY A 126 13.37 0.46 17.50
N PHE A 127 12.84 -0.09 16.44
CA PHE A 127 12.99 0.51 15.11
C PHE A 127 12.33 1.91 15.08
#